data_ac5adc6982bb47f0606d754e8dbcec46
#
_entry.id   ac5adc6982bb47f0606d754e8dbcec46
#
_cell.length_a   1.000
_cell.length_b   1.000
_cell.length_c   1.000
_cell.angle_alpha   90.00
_cell.angle_beta   90.00
_cell.angle_gamma   90.00
#
_symmetry.space_group_name_H-M   'P 1'
#
loop_
_entity.id
_entity.type
_entity.pdbx_description
1 polymer ?
#
loop_
_entity_poly.entity_id
_entity_poly.type
_entity_poly.pdbx_seq_one_letter_code
_entity_poly.pdbx_strand_id
1 'polypeptide(L)'
;MARLTLRVDFSDERAVGPGKIRLLELIDEHGSIAAAGRAMDMSYRRAWLLIDNMNRCFRRPLVRKQMGGNGGGGAALTAFGRQIVKHYRDMEQEAGTAVAGHLRALDNALSARRR
;
A
#
# COMPACT_ATOMS: atom_id res chain seq x y z
N MET A 1 10.55 -10.82 -15.94
CA MET A 1 11.52 -10.36 -14.95
C MET A 1 11.03 -10.55 -13.54
N ALA A 2 11.86 -11.15 -12.75
CA ALA A 2 11.53 -11.35 -11.35
C ALA A 2 11.49 -10.03 -10.60
N ARG A 3 10.63 -9.94 -9.63
CA ARG A 3 10.60 -8.76 -8.78
C ARG A 3 10.31 -9.18 -7.36
N LEU A 4 10.76 -8.37 -6.42
CA LEU A 4 10.56 -8.61 -5.02
C LEU A 4 9.26 -7.96 -4.57
N THR A 5 8.47 -8.67 -3.82
CA THR A 5 7.27 -8.12 -3.21
C THR A 5 7.44 -8.20 -1.71
N LEU A 6 7.32 -7.06 -1.03
CA LEU A 6 7.55 -7.00 0.40
C LEU A 6 6.26 -6.99 1.19
N ARG A 7 6.29 -7.68 2.30
CA ARG A 7 5.22 -7.61 3.28
C ARG A 7 5.88 -7.51 4.65
N VAL A 8 5.39 -6.59 5.47
CA VAL A 8 5.88 -6.44 6.83
C VAL A 8 4.80 -6.95 7.76
N ASP A 9 5.13 -7.96 8.54
CA ASP A 9 4.20 -8.54 9.52
C ASP A 9 4.59 -8.05 10.90
N PHE A 10 3.65 -7.39 11.58
CA PHE A 10 3.88 -6.90 12.94
C PHE A 10 3.39 -7.89 13.98
N SER A 11 2.35 -8.64 13.64
CA SER A 11 1.79 -9.68 14.47
C SER A 11 0.94 -10.57 13.59
N ASP A 12 0.26 -11.56 14.16
CA ASP A 12 -0.55 -12.48 13.37
C ASP A 12 -1.60 -11.79 12.53
N GLU A 13 -2.12 -10.65 13.03
CA GLU A 13 -3.22 -9.97 12.34
C GLU A 13 -2.88 -8.59 11.84
N ARG A 14 -1.65 -8.16 12.01
CA ARG A 14 -1.26 -6.82 11.60
C ARG A 14 -0.09 -6.88 10.63
N ALA A 15 -0.34 -6.38 9.44
CA ALA A 15 0.67 -6.41 8.40
C ALA A 15 0.44 -5.29 7.41
N VAL A 16 1.50 -4.93 6.70
CA VAL A 16 1.41 -3.95 5.63
C VAL A 16 2.15 -4.52 4.43
N GLY A 17 1.50 -4.46 3.28
CA GLY A 17 2.09 -4.91 2.03
C GLY A 17 1.69 -3.99 0.90
N PRO A 18 1.99 -4.39 -0.34
CA PRO A 18 1.80 -3.50 -1.48
C PRO A 18 0.37 -3.05 -1.69
N GLY A 19 -0.61 -3.91 -1.41
CA GLY A 19 -2.01 -3.53 -1.62
C GLY A 19 -2.46 -2.41 -0.70
N LYS A 20 -2.16 -2.54 0.59
CA LYS A 20 -2.54 -1.51 1.55
C LYS A 20 -1.82 -0.20 1.28
N ILE A 21 -0.55 -0.28 0.94
CA ILE A 21 0.22 0.93 0.63
C ILE A 21 -0.33 1.60 -0.62
N ARG A 22 -0.68 0.81 -1.65
CA ARG A 22 -1.25 1.40 -2.86
C ARG A 22 -2.58 2.09 -2.57
N LEU A 23 -3.39 1.48 -1.71
CA LEU A 23 -4.66 2.10 -1.31
C LEU A 23 -4.42 3.46 -0.66
N LEU A 24 -3.42 3.54 0.23
CA LEU A 24 -3.09 4.82 0.86
C LEU A 24 -2.67 5.86 -0.18
N GLU A 25 -1.83 5.47 -1.12
CA GLU A 25 -1.39 6.39 -2.17
C GLU A 25 -2.56 6.88 -3.01
N LEU A 26 -3.49 5.99 -3.32
CA LEU A 26 -4.64 6.36 -4.13
C LEU A 26 -5.58 7.30 -3.39
N ILE A 27 -5.69 7.14 -2.08
CA ILE A 27 -6.47 8.09 -1.28
C ILE A 27 -5.84 9.48 -1.37
N ASP A 28 -4.52 9.54 -1.28
CA ASP A 28 -3.83 10.82 -1.38
C ASP A 28 -4.02 11.44 -2.76
N GLU A 29 -4.01 10.61 -3.81
CA GLU A 29 -4.20 11.07 -5.18
C GLU A 29 -5.61 11.54 -5.46
N HIS A 30 -6.59 10.76 -5.05
CA HIS A 30 -7.98 11.00 -5.41
C HIS A 30 -8.77 11.79 -4.39
N GLY A 31 -8.29 11.88 -3.19
CA GLY A 31 -8.98 12.63 -2.15
C GLY A 31 -10.20 11.96 -1.58
N SER A 32 -10.43 10.68 -1.86
CA SER A 32 -11.57 9.98 -1.28
C SER A 32 -11.33 8.47 -1.21
N ILE A 33 -11.90 7.85 -0.20
CA ILE A 33 -11.81 6.40 -0.05
C ILE A 33 -12.59 5.69 -1.15
N ALA A 34 -13.74 6.26 -1.53
CA ALA A 34 -14.56 5.67 -2.57
C ALA A 34 -13.81 5.60 -3.90
N ALA A 35 -13.20 6.70 -4.29
CA ALA A 35 -12.46 6.73 -5.56
C ALA A 35 -11.24 5.82 -5.53
N ALA A 36 -10.53 5.80 -4.40
CA ALA A 36 -9.37 4.93 -4.27
C ALA A 36 -9.79 3.46 -4.36
N GLY A 37 -10.89 3.11 -3.70
CA GLY A 37 -11.39 1.73 -3.77
C GLY A 37 -11.75 1.34 -5.18
N ARG A 38 -12.43 2.22 -5.92
CA ARG A 38 -12.78 1.95 -7.31
C ARG A 38 -11.54 1.71 -8.16
N ALA A 39 -10.50 2.49 -7.93
CA ALA A 39 -9.27 2.35 -8.68
C ALA A 39 -8.60 0.99 -8.43
N MET A 40 -8.92 0.35 -7.33
CA MET A 40 -8.39 -0.97 -7.00
C MET A 40 -9.41 -2.08 -7.15
N ASP A 41 -10.53 -1.78 -7.81
CA ASP A 41 -11.58 -2.77 -8.04
C ASP A 41 -12.13 -3.36 -6.74
N MET A 42 -12.24 -2.55 -5.72
CA MET A 42 -12.83 -3.03 -4.49
C MET A 42 -14.01 -2.15 -4.08
N SER A 43 -14.92 -2.72 -3.31
CA SER A 43 -16.06 -1.98 -2.83
C SER A 43 -15.62 -0.91 -1.84
N TYR A 44 -16.47 0.11 -1.66
CA TYR A 44 -16.22 1.11 -0.65
C TYR A 44 -16.05 0.47 0.73
N ARG A 45 -16.93 -0.50 1.04
CA ARG A 45 -16.89 -1.16 2.33
C ARG A 45 -15.54 -1.83 2.57
N ARG A 46 -15.04 -2.54 1.56
CA ARG A 46 -13.75 -3.21 1.72
C ARG A 46 -12.62 -2.20 1.89
N ALA A 47 -12.64 -1.14 1.08
CA ALA A 47 -11.61 -0.10 1.22
C ALA A 47 -11.66 0.52 2.62
N TRP A 48 -12.87 0.83 3.09
CA TRP A 48 -13.05 1.41 4.41
C TRP A 48 -12.53 0.48 5.51
N LEU A 49 -12.83 -0.82 5.40
CA LEU A 49 -12.35 -1.79 6.41
C LEU A 49 -10.84 -1.87 6.44
N LEU A 50 -10.19 -1.82 5.27
CA LEU A 50 -8.74 -1.83 5.21
C LEU A 50 -8.15 -0.57 5.86
N ILE A 51 -8.74 0.58 5.58
CA ILE A 51 -8.29 1.84 6.17
C ILE A 51 -8.48 1.81 7.69
N ASP A 52 -9.64 1.37 8.15
CA ASP A 52 -9.91 1.28 9.56
C ASP A 52 -8.92 0.35 10.26
N ASN A 53 -8.63 -0.78 9.64
CA ASN A 53 -7.64 -1.71 10.17
C ASN A 53 -6.27 -1.06 10.29
N MET A 54 -5.84 -0.34 9.26
CA MET A 54 -4.55 0.32 9.31
C MET A 54 -4.51 1.42 10.36
N ASN A 55 -5.59 2.19 10.48
CA ASN A 55 -5.63 3.24 11.50
C ASN A 55 -5.51 2.68 12.91
N ARG A 56 -6.00 1.46 13.12
CA ARG A 56 -5.88 0.83 14.43
C ARG A 56 -4.55 0.13 14.64
N CYS A 57 -3.88 -0.20 13.55
CA CYS A 57 -2.62 -0.91 13.61
C CYS A 57 -1.50 -0.03 14.15
N PHE A 58 -1.52 1.24 13.81
CA PHE A 58 -0.48 2.17 14.19
C PHE A 58 -0.95 3.08 15.32
N ARG A 59 -0.01 3.73 15.97
CA ARG A 59 -0.35 4.57 17.14
C ARG A 59 -1.06 5.87 16.78
N ARG A 60 -1.07 6.22 15.51
CA ARG A 60 -1.77 7.41 15.01
C ARG A 60 -2.49 7.03 13.74
N PRO A 61 -3.57 7.72 13.41
CA PRO A 61 -4.25 7.42 12.15
C PRO A 61 -3.41 7.78 10.94
N LEU A 62 -3.51 6.96 9.92
CA LEU A 62 -2.83 7.19 8.65
C LEU A 62 -3.70 8.00 7.70
N VAL A 63 -5.02 7.89 7.86
CA VAL A 63 -6.00 8.53 7.00
C VAL A 63 -7.01 9.22 7.88
N ARG A 64 -7.43 10.41 7.48
CA ARG A 64 -8.49 11.11 8.18
C ARG A 64 -9.49 11.65 7.18
N LYS A 65 -10.70 11.87 7.65
CA LYS A 65 -11.71 12.48 6.82
C LYS A 65 -11.40 13.95 6.60
N GLN A 66 -11.76 14.44 5.42
CA GLN A 66 -11.62 15.83 5.10
C GLN A 66 -12.98 16.40 4.83
N MET A 67 -13.27 17.52 5.48
CA MET A 67 -14.51 18.21 5.25
C MET A 67 -14.38 19.09 4.02
N GLY A 68 -15.53 19.43 3.50
CA GLY A 68 -15.55 20.35 2.38
C GLY A 68 -15.28 19.61 1.10
N GLY A 69 -15.06 20.13 0.09
CA GLY A 69 -14.92 19.49 -1.18
C GLY A 69 -16.26 19.13 -1.75
N ASN A 70 -16.27 18.82 -2.98
CA ASN A 70 -17.49 18.51 -3.70
C ASN A 70 -17.99 17.16 -3.29
N GLY A 71 -19.23 17.10 -2.92
CA GLY A 71 -19.79 15.83 -2.50
C GLY A 71 -19.54 15.47 -1.06
N GLY A 72 -18.76 16.25 -0.38
CA GLY A 72 -18.65 16.14 1.07
C GLY A 72 -18.00 14.92 1.66
N GLY A 73 -17.43 14.04 0.91
CA GLY A 73 -16.87 12.81 1.46
C GLY A 73 -15.39 12.65 1.23
N GLY A 74 -14.59 13.62 1.57
CA GLY A 74 -13.17 13.56 1.31
C GLY A 74 -12.38 12.79 2.36
N ALA A 75 -11.19 12.39 1.97
CA ALA A 75 -10.24 11.75 2.85
C ALA A 75 -8.83 12.09 2.38
N ALA A 76 -7.89 12.13 3.29
CA ALA A 76 -6.51 12.43 2.97
C ALA A 76 -5.58 11.68 3.92
N LEU A 77 -4.36 11.47 3.49
CA LEU A 77 -3.36 10.93 4.39
C LEU A 77 -2.97 11.98 5.42
N THR A 78 -2.72 11.54 6.62
CA THR A 78 -2.09 12.41 7.62
C THR A 78 -0.60 12.50 7.30
N ALA A 79 0.10 13.43 7.94
CA ALA A 79 1.56 13.48 7.80
C ALA A 79 2.18 12.15 8.21
N PHE A 80 1.66 11.55 9.27
CA PHE A 80 2.13 10.26 9.73
C PHE A 80 1.88 9.19 8.66
N GLY A 81 0.70 9.21 8.02
CA GLY A 81 0.40 8.26 6.94
C GLY A 81 1.38 8.39 5.78
N ARG A 82 1.73 9.62 5.41
CA ARG A 82 2.72 9.83 4.35
C ARG A 82 4.08 9.27 4.73
N GLN A 83 4.46 9.39 6.01
CA GLN A 83 5.72 8.83 6.47
C GLN A 83 5.72 7.30 6.37
N ILE A 84 4.61 6.66 6.72
CA ILE A 84 4.51 5.22 6.63
C ILE A 84 4.65 4.76 5.18
N VAL A 85 3.96 5.44 4.26
CA VAL A 85 4.07 5.11 2.84
C VAL A 85 5.51 5.27 2.35
N LYS A 86 6.14 6.37 2.74
CA LYS A 86 7.51 6.62 2.32
C LYS A 86 8.47 5.56 2.84
N HIS A 87 8.34 5.18 4.11
CA HIS A 87 9.18 4.10 4.64
C HIS A 87 9.02 2.82 3.86
N TYR A 88 7.77 2.46 3.54
CA TYR A 88 7.55 1.23 2.80
C TYR A 88 8.17 1.30 1.40
N ARG A 89 7.97 2.42 0.69
CA ARG A 89 8.54 2.56 -0.65
C ARG A 89 10.06 2.59 -0.63
N ASP A 90 10.65 3.22 0.39
CA ASP A 90 12.10 3.23 0.54
C ASP A 90 12.61 1.81 0.82
N MET A 91 11.90 1.05 1.65
CA MET A 91 12.27 -0.34 1.91
C MET A 91 12.25 -1.18 0.65
N GLU A 92 11.23 -1.00 -0.18
CA GLU A 92 11.15 -1.73 -1.45
C GLU A 92 12.36 -1.43 -2.31
N GLN A 93 12.70 -0.16 -2.43
CA GLN A 93 13.79 0.24 -3.27
C GLN A 93 15.12 -0.27 -2.75
N GLU A 94 15.37 -0.11 -1.46
CA GLU A 94 16.62 -0.54 -0.87
C GLU A 94 16.77 -2.06 -0.93
N ALA A 95 15.72 -2.79 -0.59
CA ALA A 95 15.76 -4.24 -0.64
C ALA A 95 15.94 -4.73 -2.09
N GLY A 96 15.21 -4.10 -3.02
CA GLY A 96 15.33 -4.48 -4.43
C GLY A 96 16.74 -4.30 -4.97
N THR A 97 17.37 -3.20 -4.60
CA THR A 97 18.76 -2.96 -5.00
C THR A 97 19.69 -3.99 -4.38
N ALA A 98 19.49 -4.26 -3.10
CA ALA A 98 20.36 -5.18 -2.38
C ALA A 98 20.29 -6.61 -2.94
N VAL A 99 19.13 -7.03 -3.43
CA VAL A 99 18.97 -8.41 -3.89
C VAL A 99 18.92 -8.54 -5.42
N ALA A 100 19.25 -7.47 -6.14
CA ALA A 100 19.10 -7.46 -7.60
C ALA A 100 19.86 -8.61 -8.27
N GLY A 101 21.05 -8.92 -7.78
CA GLY A 101 21.83 -10.03 -8.33
C GLY A 101 21.15 -11.37 -8.14
N HIS A 102 20.52 -11.55 -6.98
CA HIS A 102 19.80 -12.79 -6.71
C HIS A 102 18.57 -12.91 -7.60
N LEU A 103 17.85 -11.80 -7.82
CA LEU A 103 16.70 -11.82 -8.71
C LEU A 103 17.09 -12.22 -10.12
N ARG A 104 18.21 -11.70 -10.62
CA ARG A 104 18.70 -12.08 -11.94
C ARG A 104 19.06 -13.56 -12.00
N ALA A 105 19.69 -14.06 -10.95
CA ALA A 105 20.03 -15.48 -10.90
C ALA A 105 18.80 -16.36 -10.95
N LEU A 106 17.75 -15.95 -10.23
CA LEU A 106 16.50 -16.70 -10.23
C LEU A 106 15.83 -16.65 -11.60
N ASP A 107 15.80 -15.48 -12.24
CA ASP A 107 15.25 -15.36 -13.59
C ASP A 107 15.99 -16.30 -14.55
N ASN A 108 17.32 -16.33 -14.46
CA ASN A 108 18.12 -17.17 -15.34
C ASN A 108 17.94 -18.65 -15.07
N ALA A 109 17.50 -19.00 -13.88
CA ALA A 109 17.26 -20.39 -13.51
C ALA A 109 15.90 -20.91 -13.93
N LEU A 110 15.01 -20.04 -14.40
CA LEU A 110 13.69 -20.46 -14.80
C LEU A 110 13.75 -21.33 -16.06
N SER A 111 12.77 -22.23 -16.15
CA SER A 111 12.61 -23.06 -17.32
C SER A 111 12.31 -22.18 -18.53
N ALA A 112 12.79 -22.58 -19.69
CA ALA A 112 12.52 -21.86 -20.92
C ALA A 112 11.05 -21.91 -21.32
N ARG A 113 10.24 -22.95 -20.81
CA ARG A 113 8.91 -23.03 -21.25
C ARG A 113 8.09 -22.06 -20.65
N ARG A 114 7.22 -21.54 -21.23
CA ARG A 114 6.41 -20.63 -20.74
C ARG A 114 5.13 -21.12 -20.56
N ARG A 115 4.53 -20.99 -19.99
CA ARG A 115 3.31 -21.38 -19.81
C ARG A 115 3.00 -21.82 -18.79
#